data_a6c671b333e62dc9b0dda6660c52fc04
#
_entry.id   a6c671b333e62dc9b0dda6660c52fc04
#
_cell.length_a   1.000
_cell.length_b   1.000
_cell.length_c   1.000
_cell.angle_alpha   90.00
_cell.angle_beta   90.00
_cell.angle_gamma   90.00
#
_symmetry.space_group_name_H-M   'P 1'
#
loop_
_entity.id
_entity.type
_entity.pdbx_description
1 polymer ?
#
loop_
_entity_poly.entity_id
_entity_poly.type
_entity_poly.pdbx_seq_one_letter_code
_entity_poly.pdbx_strand_id
1 'polypeptide(L)' 'MADETFLREHLALIRALAEQADPYIKGRLLALAEKYERRLRDQNRTMENRP' A
#
# COMPACT_ATOMS: atom_id res chain seq x y z
N MET A 1 11.27 -9.78 -7.85
CA MET A 1 11.78 -8.57 -7.33
C MET A 1 11.26 -8.26 -5.96
N ALA A 2 11.97 -7.48 -5.28
CA ALA A 2 11.61 -7.15 -3.92
C ALA A 2 10.48 -6.15 -3.83
N ASP A 3 10.04 -5.66 -4.94
CA ASP A 3 9.07 -4.57 -4.94
C ASP A 3 7.78 -4.95 -4.28
N GLU A 4 7.28 -6.12 -4.58
CA GLU A 4 5.99 -6.52 -4.03
C GLU A 4 6.10 -6.70 -2.53
N THR A 5 7.14 -7.36 -2.08
CA THR A 5 7.34 -7.58 -0.67
C THR A 5 7.52 -6.25 0.06
N PHE A 6 8.30 -5.37 -0.55
CA PHE A 6 8.54 -4.06 0.02
C PHE A 6 7.24 -3.29 0.17
N LEU A 7 6.42 -3.31 -0.86
CA LEU A 7 5.16 -2.59 -0.83
C LEU A 7 4.22 -3.14 0.24
N ARG A 8 4.18 -4.44 0.38
CA ARG A 8 3.31 -5.05 1.37
C ARG A 8 3.75 -4.71 2.78
N GLU A 9 5.04 -4.75 3.01
CA GLU A 9 5.56 -4.42 4.31
C GLU A 9 5.30 -2.95 4.63
N HIS A 10 5.48 -2.11 3.65
CA HIS A 10 5.25 -0.70 3.83
C HIS A 10 3.79 -0.43 4.13
N LEU A 11 2.93 -1.14 3.42
CA LEU A 11 1.51 -0.99 3.61
C LEU A 11 1.10 -1.37 5.03
N ALA A 12 1.63 -2.47 5.51
CA ALA A 12 1.33 -2.91 6.86
C ALA A 12 1.80 -1.89 7.88
N LEU A 13 2.97 -1.32 7.65
CA LEU A 13 3.50 -0.30 8.53
C LEU A 13 2.63 0.94 8.54
N ILE A 14 2.23 1.36 7.36
CA ILE A 14 1.39 2.55 7.25
C ILE A 14 0.07 2.34 7.98
N ARG A 15 -0.51 1.18 7.85
CA ARG A 15 -1.77 0.90 8.53
C ARG A 15 -1.60 0.87 10.04
N ALA A 16 -0.50 0.29 10.49
CA ALA A 16 -0.24 0.24 11.91
C ALA A 16 -0.07 1.64 12.47
N LEU A 17 0.65 2.49 11.75
CA LEU A 17 0.83 3.85 12.17
C LEU A 17 -0.47 4.62 12.17
N ALA A 18 -1.30 4.36 11.18
CA ALA A 18 -2.57 5.05 11.07
C ALA A 18 -3.45 4.79 12.26
N GLU A 19 -3.39 3.59 12.79
CA GLU A 19 -4.23 3.24 13.92
C GLU A 19 -3.87 4.02 15.15
N GLN A 20 -2.64 4.45 15.26
CA GLN A 20 -2.18 5.18 16.42
C GLN A 20 -2.18 6.68 16.21
N ALA A 21 -2.44 7.13 15.02
CA ALA A 21 -2.35 8.55 14.72
C ALA A 21 -3.67 9.24 14.98
N ASP A 22 -3.63 10.57 15.06
CA ASP A 22 -4.87 11.32 15.18
C ASP A 22 -5.68 11.20 13.91
N PRO A 23 -6.95 11.56 13.95
CA PRO A 23 -7.83 11.40 12.78
C PRO A 23 -7.30 12.07 11.53
N TYR A 24 -6.70 13.23 11.68
CA TYR A 24 -6.18 13.94 10.52
C TYR A 24 -5.04 13.18 9.87
N ILE A 25 -4.07 12.79 10.69
CA ILE A 25 -2.92 12.05 10.19
C ILE A 25 -3.36 10.68 9.70
N LYS A 26 -4.30 10.09 10.41
CA LYS A 26 -4.81 8.79 10.01
C LYS A 26 -5.37 8.83 8.59
N GLY A 27 -6.12 9.88 8.28
CA GLY A 27 -6.67 10.02 6.95
C GLY A 27 -5.60 10.09 5.89
N ARG A 28 -4.54 10.83 6.18
CA ARG A 28 -3.46 10.95 5.22
C ARG A 28 -2.72 9.64 5.04
N LEU A 29 -2.51 8.93 6.13
CA LEU A 29 -1.82 7.66 6.04
C LEU A 29 -2.65 6.62 5.30
N LEU A 30 -3.95 6.63 5.51
CA LEU A 30 -4.81 5.71 4.78
C LEU A 30 -4.85 6.03 3.30
N ALA A 31 -4.79 7.29 2.95
CA ALA A 31 -4.73 7.66 1.55
C ALA A 31 -3.45 7.17 0.91
N LEU A 32 -2.36 7.23 1.65
CA LEU A 32 -1.10 6.72 1.15
C LEU A 32 -1.15 5.20 1.00
N ALA A 33 -1.78 4.54 1.96
CA ALA A 33 -1.92 3.09 1.87
C ALA A 33 -2.71 2.70 0.64
N GLU A 34 -3.71 3.45 0.32
CA GLU A 34 -4.50 3.19 -0.87
C GLU A 34 -3.65 3.28 -2.12
N LYS A 35 -2.76 4.23 -2.16
CA LYS A 35 -1.87 4.36 -3.30
C LYS A 35 -1.01 3.13 -3.46
N TYR A 36 -0.48 2.64 -2.35
CA TYR A 36 0.36 1.47 -2.39
C TYR A 36 -0.44 0.23 -2.80
N GLU A 37 -1.66 0.12 -2.32
CA GLU A 37 -2.51 -0.99 -2.70
C GLU A 37 -2.78 -0.97 -4.19
N ARG A 38 -3.03 0.19 -4.72
CA ARG A 38 -3.30 0.31 -6.14
C ARG A 38 -2.07 -0.09 -6.94
N ARG A 39 -0.91 0.30 -6.46
CA ARG A 39 0.31 -0.04 -7.13
C ARG A 39 0.54 -1.55 -7.15
N LEU A 40 0.27 -2.18 -6.02
CA LEU A 40 0.39 -3.63 -5.93
C LEU A 40 -0.55 -4.30 -6.90
N ARG A 41 -1.77 -3.81 -6.95
CA ARG A 41 -2.77 -4.38 -7.83
C ARG A 41 -2.37 -4.22 -9.28
N ASP A 42 -1.82 -3.09 -9.63
CA ASP A 42 -1.40 -2.84 -10.99
C ASP A 42 -0.27 -3.77 -11.38
N GLN A 43 0.65 -3.99 -10.49
CA GLN A 43 1.75 -4.89 -10.78
C GLN A 43 1.27 -6.30 -11.01
N ASN A 44 0.38 -6.76 -10.16
CA ASN A 44 -0.16 -8.10 -10.30
C ASN A 44 -0.94 -8.22 -11.59
N ARG A 45 -1.72 -7.20 -11.89
CA ARG A 45 -2.52 -7.22 -13.08
C ARG A 45 -1.65 -7.27 -14.32
N THR A 46 -0.58 -6.51 -14.32
CA THR A 46 0.32 -6.51 -15.47
C THR A 46 0.89 -7.87 -15.69
N MET A 47 1.26 -8.54 -14.63
CA MET A 47 1.83 -9.86 -14.78
C MET A 47 0.80 -10.87 -15.26
N GLU A 48 -0.41 -10.73 -14.79
CA GLU A 48 -1.44 -11.68 -15.20
C GLU A 48 -1.94 -11.44 -16.59
N ASN A 49 -1.92 -10.21 -16.99
CA ASN A 49 -2.45 -9.85 -18.30
C ASN A 49 -1.48 -9.98 -19.42
N ARG A 50 -0.35 -10.55 -19.20
CA ARG A 50 0.59 -10.70 -20.25
C ARG A 50 0.05 -11.62 -21.31
N PRO A 51 0.14 -11.25 -22.54
CA PRO A 51 -0.35 -12.11 -23.64
C PRO A 51 0.53 -13.33 -23.82
#